data_737b0bc560f61ec053d0cd0f8c3c2bb7
#
_entry.id   737b0bc560f61ec053d0cd0f8c3c2bb7
#
_cell.length_a   1.000
_cell.length_b   1.000
_cell.length_c   1.000
_cell.angle_alpha   90.00
_cell.angle_beta   90.00
_cell.angle_gamma   90.00
#
_symmetry.space_group_name_H-M   'P 1'
#
loop_
_entity.id
_entity.type
_entity.pdbx_description
1 polymer ?
#
loop_
_entity_poly.entity_id
_entity_poly.type
_entity_poly.pdbx_seq_one_letter_code
_entity_poly.pdbx_strand_id
1 'polypeptide(L)'
;MQEDFLHYVWQHQYFDKADLCATDGQPITVLRPGMRNPDAGPDFLNARLQLGEVEWNGAVEIHLRASDWHRHQHQHDPKYDQVVLHVVYEADQAVQRLDGSEVPALALAPRMAPALLATYEKLLTTAEATNALPCAPLLHAVPAVTRTSMVERALLERVEQKAQVVEELHQRLGQDWEATAYHALAAAFGFQKNSEPLARLAKALPLSIVRRHRHDARQLEALLFGQAGFLAESDATRHDAYLAELRQEFTFLQHKYSLHGTALEVHEWNFLRLRPANFAPVRLAQLAAVLHARPALFDALLTAADVRTLTQFFQAPTSEYWRQHFRPGVPGKVPALGKSSIQVLITNVVVPLRVAYARHVGQPELVESAVALLSELPAEHNHITDSYAAQGFGHRSAADSQGLLALHRGYCTPRRCLHCAIGSRILQRTPTAS
;
A
#
# COMPACT_ATOMS: atom_id res chain seq x y z
N MET A 1 20.41 -20.82 -0.04
CA MET A 1 19.60 -20.58 1.19
C MET A 1 19.88 -19.16 1.69
N GLN A 2 18.90 -18.48 2.26
CA GLN A 2 19.02 -17.13 2.84
C GLN A 2 18.89 -17.22 4.36
N GLU A 3 19.51 -16.29 5.08
CA GLU A 3 19.47 -16.23 6.56
C GLU A 3 18.06 -16.06 7.11
N ASP A 4 17.20 -15.28 6.44
CA ASP A 4 15.77 -15.15 6.76
C ASP A 4 15.05 -16.52 6.86
N PHE A 5 15.50 -17.53 6.13
CA PHE A 5 14.94 -18.85 6.24
C PHE A 5 15.33 -19.55 7.55
N LEU A 6 16.55 -19.35 8.03
CA LEU A 6 16.95 -19.84 9.37
C LEU A 6 16.21 -19.12 10.49
N HIS A 7 16.02 -17.78 10.37
CA HIS A 7 15.17 -17.04 11.29
C HIS A 7 13.77 -17.63 11.37
N TYR A 8 13.18 -17.98 10.22
CA TYR A 8 11.87 -18.61 10.15
C TYR A 8 11.88 -20.00 10.80
N VAL A 9 12.87 -20.82 10.49
CA VAL A 9 13.02 -22.18 11.06
C VAL A 9 13.17 -22.11 12.58
N TRP A 10 13.99 -21.21 13.10
CA TRP A 10 14.17 -20.98 14.54
C TRP A 10 12.89 -20.45 15.19
N GLN A 11 12.30 -19.42 14.67
CA GLN A 11 11.10 -18.80 15.23
C GLN A 11 9.94 -19.79 15.38
N HIS A 12 9.75 -20.65 14.38
CA HIS A 12 8.68 -21.64 14.35
C HIS A 12 9.11 -23.02 14.83
N GLN A 13 10.36 -23.19 15.22
CA GLN A 13 10.92 -24.43 15.72
C GLN A 13 10.75 -25.61 14.74
N TYR A 14 11.00 -25.38 13.43
CA TYR A 14 10.85 -26.37 12.35
C TYR A 14 12.14 -27.17 12.12
N PHE A 15 12.66 -27.75 13.17
CA PHE A 15 13.81 -28.65 13.19
C PHE A 15 13.58 -29.77 14.22
N ASP A 16 14.33 -30.85 14.09
CA ASP A 16 14.30 -31.93 15.05
C ASP A 16 14.86 -31.49 16.41
N LYS A 17 14.05 -31.69 17.46
CA LYS A 17 14.39 -31.35 18.86
C LYS A 17 14.81 -32.50 19.71
N ALA A 18 14.80 -33.72 19.14
CA ALA A 18 15.26 -34.91 19.88
C ALA A 18 16.75 -34.76 20.20
N ASP A 19 17.10 -34.94 21.45
CA ASP A 19 18.48 -34.89 21.94
C ASP A 19 19.23 -33.61 21.45
N LEU A 20 18.56 -32.44 21.58
CA LEU A 20 19.12 -31.21 21.12
C LEU A 20 20.34 -30.82 21.96
N CYS A 21 21.48 -30.66 21.30
CA CYS A 21 22.74 -30.29 21.94
C CYS A 21 23.44 -29.14 21.19
N ALA A 22 24.14 -28.29 21.92
CA ALA A 22 25.13 -27.39 21.38
C ALA A 22 26.34 -28.12 20.79
N THR A 23 27.18 -27.41 20.07
CA THR A 23 28.40 -27.96 19.44
C THR A 23 29.42 -28.51 20.46
N ASP A 24 29.39 -28.01 21.69
CA ASP A 24 30.19 -28.47 22.81
C ASP A 24 29.61 -29.71 23.54
N GLY A 25 28.46 -30.21 23.07
CA GLY A 25 27.74 -31.35 23.64
C GLY A 25 26.79 -31.02 24.79
N GLN A 26 26.64 -29.78 25.16
CA GLN A 26 25.73 -29.33 26.22
C GLN A 26 24.27 -29.49 25.76
N PRO A 27 23.40 -30.18 26.55
CA PRO A 27 21.99 -30.33 26.21
C PRO A 27 21.26 -28.96 26.14
N ILE A 28 20.40 -28.81 25.15
CA ILE A 28 19.60 -27.58 24.94
C ILE A 28 18.10 -27.92 25.06
N THR A 29 17.37 -27.10 25.82
CA THR A 29 15.90 -27.08 25.75
C THR A 29 15.45 -25.66 25.44
N VAL A 30 14.68 -25.49 24.34
CA VAL A 30 14.12 -24.20 23.96
C VAL A 30 12.81 -24.00 24.70
N LEU A 31 12.79 -23.22 25.75
CA LEU A 31 11.59 -22.86 26.52
C LEU A 31 10.81 -21.76 25.79
N ARG A 32 11.54 -20.78 25.24
CA ARG A 32 11.02 -19.69 24.41
C ARG A 32 12.07 -19.27 23.39
N PRO A 33 11.76 -19.24 22.09
CA PRO A 33 12.75 -18.89 21.05
C PRO A 33 13.14 -17.39 21.04
N GLY A 34 12.42 -16.56 21.77
CA GLY A 34 12.58 -15.11 21.72
C GLY A 34 11.61 -14.43 20.74
N MET A 35 11.68 -13.11 20.71
CA MET A 35 10.94 -12.26 19.76
C MET A 35 11.93 -11.71 18.72
N ARG A 36 11.56 -11.81 17.44
CA ARG A 36 12.39 -11.28 16.37
C ARG A 36 12.61 -9.79 16.55
N ASN A 37 13.87 -9.37 16.47
CA ASN A 37 14.29 -7.99 16.50
C ASN A 37 14.40 -7.45 15.06
N PRO A 38 13.63 -6.43 14.66
CA PRO A 38 13.77 -5.79 13.36
C PRO A 38 14.86 -4.71 13.34
N ASP A 39 15.42 -4.34 14.52
CA ASP A 39 16.37 -3.26 14.70
C ASP A 39 17.80 -3.79 14.82
N ALA A 40 18.77 -2.90 14.97
CA ALA A 40 20.18 -3.25 15.13
C ALA A 40 20.45 -3.96 16.49
N GLY A 41 21.16 -5.08 16.44
CA GLY A 41 21.50 -5.95 17.57
C GLY A 41 21.13 -7.41 17.27
N PRO A 42 21.14 -8.29 18.28
CA PRO A 42 20.83 -9.71 18.09
C PRO A 42 19.46 -9.95 17.49
N ASP A 43 19.32 -10.99 16.66
CA ASP A 43 18.14 -11.32 15.87
C ASP A 43 16.88 -11.64 16.68
N PHE A 44 17.03 -12.28 17.83
CA PHE A 44 15.92 -12.60 18.72
C PHE A 44 16.24 -12.17 20.14
N LEU A 45 15.34 -11.38 20.72
CA LEU A 45 15.46 -10.86 22.08
C LEU A 45 14.53 -11.63 23.03
N ASN A 46 14.89 -11.65 24.31
CA ASN A 46 14.11 -12.30 25.38
C ASN A 46 13.87 -13.80 25.12
N ALA A 47 14.84 -14.47 24.54
CA ALA A 47 14.84 -15.92 24.47
C ALA A 47 15.03 -16.52 25.88
N ARG A 48 14.42 -17.69 26.09
CA ARG A 48 14.54 -18.44 27.34
C ARG A 48 14.91 -19.88 27.00
N LEU A 49 16.12 -20.27 27.40
CA LEU A 49 16.74 -21.52 27.03
C LEU A 49 17.26 -22.23 28.30
N GLN A 50 17.20 -23.53 28.32
CA GLN A 50 17.94 -24.32 29.28
C GLN A 50 19.16 -24.91 28.58
N LEU A 51 20.36 -24.59 29.08
CA LEU A 51 21.63 -25.13 28.61
C LEU A 51 22.24 -25.95 29.76
N GLY A 52 22.30 -27.25 29.57
CA GLY A 52 22.60 -28.17 30.65
C GLY A 52 21.58 -28.08 31.79
N GLU A 53 22.06 -27.77 33.00
CA GLU A 53 21.21 -27.59 34.19
C GLU A 53 20.80 -26.13 34.44
N VAL A 54 21.32 -25.19 33.66
CA VAL A 54 21.13 -23.77 33.87
C VAL A 54 20.11 -23.19 32.90
N GLU A 55 19.15 -22.44 33.43
CA GLU A 55 18.22 -21.66 32.63
C GLU A 55 18.79 -20.26 32.32
N TRP A 56 18.81 -19.90 31.06
CA TRP A 56 19.32 -18.66 30.53
C TRP A 56 18.20 -17.80 29.94
N ASN A 57 18.23 -16.51 30.27
CA ASN A 57 17.43 -15.49 29.60
C ASN A 57 18.40 -14.55 28.86
N GLY A 58 18.21 -14.37 27.56
CA GLY A 58 19.10 -13.54 26.76
C GLY A 58 18.63 -13.42 25.31
N ALA A 59 19.59 -13.18 24.44
CA ALA A 59 19.34 -13.06 23.02
C ALA A 59 19.83 -14.30 22.24
N VAL A 60 19.30 -14.49 21.04
CA VAL A 60 19.80 -15.49 20.09
C VAL A 60 20.21 -14.76 18.82
N GLU A 61 21.40 -15.11 18.32
CA GLU A 61 21.90 -14.66 17.04
C GLU A 61 21.86 -15.79 16.02
N ILE A 62 21.61 -15.47 14.76
CA ILE A 62 21.45 -16.48 13.71
C ILE A 62 22.30 -16.13 12.49
N HIS A 63 23.09 -17.11 12.01
CA HIS A 63 23.91 -16.97 10.80
C HIS A 63 23.86 -18.23 9.94
N LEU A 64 24.25 -18.11 8.67
CA LEU A 64 24.46 -19.29 7.84
C LEU A 64 25.68 -20.09 8.29
N ARG A 65 26.77 -19.41 8.64
CA ARG A 65 28.00 -20.01 9.20
C ARG A 65 28.37 -19.35 10.51
N ALA A 66 28.94 -20.11 11.40
CA ALA A 66 29.41 -19.56 12.67
C ALA A 66 30.50 -18.49 12.46
N SER A 67 31.34 -18.62 11.41
CA SER A 67 32.36 -17.63 11.04
C SER A 67 31.79 -16.25 10.68
N ASP A 68 30.51 -16.14 10.35
CA ASP A 68 29.83 -14.86 10.05
C ASP A 68 29.80 -13.94 11.28
N TRP A 69 29.84 -14.49 12.49
CA TRP A 69 30.00 -13.74 13.73
C TRP A 69 31.20 -12.78 13.68
N HIS A 70 32.36 -13.30 13.25
CA HIS A 70 33.57 -12.49 13.13
C HIS A 70 33.51 -11.55 11.91
N ARG A 71 32.92 -11.99 10.81
CA ARG A 71 32.73 -11.16 9.60
C ARG A 71 31.89 -9.92 9.89
N HIS A 72 30.87 -10.05 10.76
CA HIS A 72 30.00 -8.96 11.19
C HIS A 72 30.56 -8.21 12.42
N GLN A 73 31.72 -8.62 12.94
CA GLN A 73 32.42 -7.99 14.08
C GLN A 73 31.62 -8.01 15.39
N HIS A 74 30.75 -9.00 15.61
CA HIS A 74 29.91 -9.08 16.81
C HIS A 74 30.73 -9.24 18.09
N GLN A 75 31.94 -9.84 18.02
CA GLN A 75 32.90 -9.93 19.15
C GLN A 75 33.39 -8.57 19.66
N HIS A 76 33.09 -7.46 18.97
CA HIS A 76 33.48 -6.11 19.36
C HIS A 76 32.27 -5.22 19.72
N ASP A 77 31.05 -5.71 19.57
CA ASP A 77 29.83 -4.94 19.86
C ASP A 77 29.18 -5.42 21.17
N PRO A 78 29.13 -4.57 22.22
CA PRO A 78 28.54 -4.92 23.52
C PRO A 78 27.06 -5.35 23.45
N LYS A 79 26.33 -5.04 22.36
CA LYS A 79 24.96 -5.50 22.18
C LYS A 79 24.85 -7.02 22.10
N TYR A 80 25.93 -7.69 21.67
CA TYR A 80 25.98 -9.15 21.50
C TYR A 80 26.46 -9.88 22.73
N ASP A 81 26.89 -9.19 23.81
CA ASP A 81 27.28 -9.83 25.08
C ASP A 81 26.13 -10.58 25.75
N GLN A 82 24.88 -10.18 25.46
CA GLN A 82 23.70 -10.87 25.96
C GLN A 82 23.24 -12.11 25.11
N VAL A 83 23.97 -12.44 24.04
CA VAL A 83 23.66 -13.61 23.21
C VAL A 83 23.99 -14.87 23.98
N VAL A 84 22.97 -15.67 24.30
CA VAL A 84 23.10 -16.94 25.05
C VAL A 84 23.21 -18.16 24.16
N LEU A 85 22.81 -18.03 22.88
CA LEU A 85 22.91 -19.10 21.88
C LEU A 85 23.15 -18.51 20.51
N HIS A 86 24.11 -19.06 19.78
CA HIS A 86 24.37 -18.79 18.37
C HIS A 86 23.76 -19.94 17.54
N VAL A 87 22.69 -19.66 16.80
CA VAL A 87 22.03 -20.64 15.93
C VAL A 87 22.59 -20.50 14.53
N VAL A 88 23.14 -21.59 13.98
CA VAL A 88 23.80 -21.56 12.68
C VAL A 88 23.32 -22.70 11.78
N TYR A 89 23.39 -22.49 10.47
CA TYR A 89 23.19 -23.63 9.57
C TYR A 89 24.41 -24.57 9.67
N GLU A 90 25.63 -24.02 9.55
CA GLU A 90 26.89 -24.76 9.64
C GLU A 90 27.78 -24.17 10.74
N ALA A 91 28.18 -25.01 11.70
CA ALA A 91 29.10 -24.61 12.75
C ALA A 91 30.54 -24.90 12.32
N ASP A 92 31.13 -23.99 11.55
CA ASP A 92 32.48 -24.10 10.98
C ASP A 92 33.59 -23.68 11.96
N GLN A 93 33.27 -22.90 13.01
CA GLN A 93 34.22 -22.52 14.07
C GLN A 93 33.52 -22.12 15.37
N ALA A 94 34.24 -22.15 16.50
CA ALA A 94 33.78 -21.57 17.75
C ALA A 94 33.88 -20.04 17.71
N VAL A 95 32.96 -19.35 18.40
CA VAL A 95 32.90 -17.90 18.46
C VAL A 95 32.89 -17.42 19.91
N GLN A 96 33.39 -16.21 20.16
CA GLN A 96 33.54 -15.63 21.50
C GLN A 96 32.86 -14.27 21.58
N ARG A 97 32.43 -13.92 22.79
CA ARG A 97 31.95 -12.57 23.14
C ARG A 97 33.17 -11.63 23.39
N LEU A 98 32.85 -10.37 23.67
CA LEU A 98 33.86 -9.34 24.00
C LEU A 98 34.71 -9.71 25.20
N ASP A 99 34.15 -10.41 26.19
CA ASP A 99 34.85 -10.86 27.42
C ASP A 99 35.69 -12.12 27.22
N GLY A 100 35.71 -12.69 26.00
CA GLY A 100 36.45 -13.92 25.67
C GLY A 100 35.68 -15.22 26.00
N SER A 101 34.49 -15.14 26.60
CA SER A 101 33.68 -16.33 26.85
C SER A 101 33.13 -16.88 25.54
N GLU A 102 33.08 -18.21 25.39
CA GLU A 102 32.50 -18.85 24.22
C GLU A 102 30.98 -18.69 24.20
N VAL A 103 30.44 -18.53 22.98
CA VAL A 103 28.99 -18.55 22.74
C VAL A 103 28.60 -19.98 22.33
N PRO A 104 27.74 -20.67 23.10
CA PRO A 104 27.24 -21.98 22.69
C PRO A 104 26.58 -21.89 21.31
N ALA A 105 26.90 -22.82 20.40
CA ALA A 105 26.34 -22.83 19.05
C ALA A 105 25.45 -24.05 18.82
N LEU A 106 24.33 -23.85 18.11
CA LEU A 106 23.42 -24.90 17.65
C LEU A 106 23.44 -25.00 16.13
N ALA A 107 23.95 -26.12 15.59
CA ALA A 107 23.91 -26.39 14.16
C ALA A 107 22.56 -26.95 13.73
N LEU A 108 21.89 -26.28 12.78
CA LEU A 108 20.58 -26.69 12.27
C LEU A 108 20.65 -27.59 11.03
N ALA A 109 21.74 -27.60 10.26
CA ALA A 109 21.85 -28.42 9.04
C ALA A 109 21.48 -29.88 9.22
N PRO A 110 22.01 -30.61 10.26
CA PRO A 110 21.67 -32.02 10.46
C PRO A 110 20.26 -32.24 11.03
N ARG A 111 19.59 -31.21 11.46
CA ARG A 111 18.29 -31.22 12.16
C ARG A 111 17.13 -30.73 11.32
N MET A 112 17.41 -30.16 10.17
CA MET A 112 16.40 -29.67 9.23
C MET A 112 16.03 -30.77 8.25
N ALA A 113 14.71 -30.99 8.04
CA ALA A 113 14.26 -31.87 6.99
C ALA A 113 14.69 -31.34 5.60
N PRO A 114 15.40 -32.12 4.76
CA PRO A 114 15.76 -31.69 3.41
C PRO A 114 14.55 -31.24 2.56
N ALA A 115 13.39 -31.87 2.79
CA ALA A 115 12.13 -31.52 2.14
C ALA A 115 11.66 -30.09 2.45
N LEU A 116 11.96 -29.56 3.65
CA LEU A 116 11.59 -28.21 4.05
C LEU A 116 12.37 -27.16 3.23
N LEU A 117 13.68 -27.33 3.11
CA LEU A 117 14.54 -26.48 2.28
C LEU A 117 14.13 -26.56 0.81
N ALA A 118 13.94 -27.77 0.27
CA ALA A 118 13.51 -27.96 -1.12
C ALA A 118 12.15 -27.31 -1.40
N THR A 119 11.20 -27.34 -0.45
CA THR A 119 9.90 -26.67 -0.59
C THR A 119 10.06 -25.15 -0.59
N TYR A 120 10.90 -24.62 0.30
CA TYR A 120 11.21 -23.20 0.31
C TYR A 120 11.85 -22.71 -1.00
N GLU A 121 12.84 -23.44 -1.50
CA GLU A 121 13.50 -23.12 -2.78
C GLU A 121 12.52 -23.16 -3.96
N LYS A 122 11.60 -24.12 -3.99
CA LYS A 122 10.52 -24.14 -4.99
C LYS A 122 9.64 -22.90 -4.93
N LEU A 123 9.29 -22.42 -3.73
CA LEU A 123 8.50 -21.18 -3.57
C LEU A 123 9.25 -19.96 -4.12
N LEU A 124 10.58 -19.95 -4.11
CA LEU A 124 11.38 -18.87 -4.65
C LEU A 124 11.54 -18.93 -6.18
N THR A 125 11.71 -20.14 -6.75
CA THR A 125 12.11 -20.33 -8.15
C THR A 125 10.97 -20.54 -9.14
N THR A 126 9.86 -21.17 -8.71
CA THR A 126 8.76 -21.60 -9.62
C THR A 126 8.14 -20.48 -10.46
N ALA A 127 8.16 -19.24 -9.99
CA ALA A 127 7.49 -18.14 -10.67
C ALA A 127 8.36 -17.40 -11.70
N GLU A 128 9.64 -17.62 -11.74
CA GLU A 128 10.51 -17.02 -12.77
C GLU A 128 10.20 -17.59 -14.16
N ALA A 129 9.83 -18.87 -14.21
CA ALA A 129 9.58 -19.58 -15.46
C ALA A 129 8.16 -19.39 -16.04
N THR A 130 7.15 -19.03 -15.25
CA THR A 130 5.73 -19.14 -15.66
C THR A 130 4.87 -17.92 -15.44
N ASN A 131 5.38 -16.84 -14.85
CA ASN A 131 4.58 -15.68 -14.39
C ASN A 131 3.39 -16.08 -13.45
N ALA A 132 3.41 -17.32 -12.93
CA ALA A 132 2.40 -17.87 -12.04
C ALA A 132 2.71 -17.55 -10.57
N LEU A 133 1.70 -17.70 -9.70
CA LEU A 133 1.91 -17.58 -8.26
C LEU A 133 2.89 -18.67 -7.78
N PRO A 134 3.92 -18.32 -6.99
CA PRO A 134 4.92 -19.29 -6.53
C PRO A 134 4.32 -20.50 -5.83
N CYS A 135 3.25 -20.29 -5.08
CA CYS A 135 2.56 -21.31 -4.30
C CYS A 135 1.42 -22.02 -5.06
N ALA A 136 1.11 -21.64 -6.32
CA ALA A 136 -0.03 -22.17 -7.07
C ALA A 136 -0.11 -23.73 -7.04
N PRO A 137 0.97 -24.50 -7.28
CA PRO A 137 0.90 -25.95 -7.27
C PRO A 137 0.52 -26.55 -5.90
N LEU A 138 0.76 -25.83 -4.81
CA LEU A 138 0.58 -26.28 -3.43
C LEU A 138 -0.64 -25.64 -2.74
N LEU A 139 -1.38 -24.78 -3.43
CA LEU A 139 -2.55 -24.06 -2.86
C LEU A 139 -3.68 -25.01 -2.43
N HIS A 140 -3.83 -26.16 -3.07
CA HIS A 140 -4.82 -27.17 -2.69
C HIS A 140 -4.63 -27.68 -1.25
N ALA A 141 -3.39 -27.63 -0.75
CA ALA A 141 -3.06 -28.05 0.61
C ALA A 141 -3.33 -26.96 1.66
N VAL A 142 -3.63 -25.71 1.24
CA VAL A 142 -3.86 -24.58 2.15
C VAL A 142 -5.36 -24.38 2.38
N PRO A 143 -5.84 -24.41 3.64
CA PRO A 143 -7.24 -24.18 3.96
C PRO A 143 -7.77 -22.85 3.39
N ALA A 144 -9.03 -22.83 2.96
CA ALA A 144 -9.66 -21.64 2.43
C ALA A 144 -9.60 -20.46 3.42
N VAL A 145 -9.85 -20.73 4.72
CA VAL A 145 -9.77 -19.71 5.77
C VAL A 145 -8.40 -19.04 5.82
N THR A 146 -7.29 -19.79 5.72
CA THR A 146 -5.93 -19.23 5.70
C THR A 146 -5.72 -18.32 4.49
N ARG A 147 -6.24 -18.70 3.32
CA ARG A 147 -6.17 -17.89 2.10
C ARG A 147 -6.96 -16.60 2.24
N THR A 148 -8.20 -16.68 2.75
CA THR A 148 -9.05 -15.51 2.97
C THR A 148 -8.43 -14.55 3.99
N SER A 149 -8.02 -15.05 5.16
CA SER A 149 -7.39 -14.20 6.20
C SER A 149 -6.09 -13.53 5.71
N MET A 150 -5.32 -14.19 4.84
CA MET A 150 -4.12 -13.56 4.26
C MET A 150 -4.48 -12.42 3.28
N VAL A 151 -5.56 -12.58 2.50
CA VAL A 151 -6.05 -11.52 1.61
C VAL A 151 -6.60 -10.34 2.41
N GLU A 152 -7.37 -10.61 3.47
CA GLU A 152 -7.89 -9.58 4.39
C GLU A 152 -6.75 -8.82 5.10
N ARG A 153 -5.75 -9.53 5.61
CA ARG A 153 -4.55 -8.90 6.17
C ARG A 153 -3.86 -7.97 5.17
N ALA A 154 -3.64 -8.45 3.95
CA ALA A 154 -3.00 -7.65 2.91
C ALA A 154 -3.87 -6.43 2.51
N LEU A 155 -5.21 -6.56 2.54
CA LEU A 155 -6.13 -5.45 2.34
C LEU A 155 -5.94 -4.39 3.42
N LEU A 156 -5.93 -4.77 4.69
CA LEU A 156 -5.77 -3.83 5.81
C LEU A 156 -4.42 -3.10 5.72
N GLU A 157 -3.33 -3.81 5.52
CA GLU A 157 -2.00 -3.21 5.32
C GLU A 157 -1.98 -2.18 4.17
N ARG A 158 -2.67 -2.48 3.07
CA ARG A 158 -2.79 -1.55 1.94
C ARG A 158 -3.61 -0.31 2.29
N VAL A 159 -4.71 -0.49 2.98
CA VAL A 159 -5.58 0.63 3.40
C VAL A 159 -4.83 1.53 4.37
N GLU A 160 -4.09 0.95 5.31
CA GLU A 160 -3.23 1.69 6.26
C GLU A 160 -2.13 2.48 5.54
N GLN A 161 -1.43 1.87 4.59
CA GLN A 161 -0.42 2.57 3.78
C GLN A 161 -1.00 3.77 3.01
N LYS A 162 -2.20 3.61 2.45
CA LYS A 162 -2.88 4.73 1.77
C LYS A 162 -3.34 5.80 2.76
N ALA A 163 -3.82 5.42 3.94
CA ALA A 163 -4.20 6.35 4.99
C ALA A 163 -3.01 7.17 5.50
N GLN A 164 -1.84 6.54 5.64
CA GLN A 164 -0.61 7.24 5.99
C GLN A 164 -0.26 8.36 5.00
N VAL A 165 -0.43 8.14 3.69
CA VAL A 165 -0.23 9.19 2.68
C VAL A 165 -1.19 10.36 2.88
N VAL A 166 -2.44 10.07 3.30
CA VAL A 166 -3.43 11.12 3.62
C VAL A 166 -3.05 11.85 4.91
N GLU A 167 -2.57 11.17 5.92
CA GLU A 167 -2.07 11.77 7.17
C GLU A 167 -0.90 12.71 6.91
N GLU A 168 0.06 12.30 6.08
CA GLU A 168 1.18 13.16 5.66
C GLU A 168 0.71 14.40 4.88
N LEU A 169 -0.30 14.24 4.03
CA LEU A 169 -0.93 15.37 3.33
C LEU A 169 -1.62 16.31 4.32
N HIS A 170 -2.37 15.77 5.27
CA HIS A 170 -3.05 16.50 6.33
C HIS A 170 -2.07 17.35 7.16
N GLN A 171 -0.96 16.75 7.58
CA GLN A 171 0.11 17.47 8.29
C GLN A 171 0.66 18.66 7.47
N ARG A 172 0.97 18.43 6.19
CA ARG A 172 1.49 19.47 5.28
C ARG A 172 0.49 20.61 5.05
N LEU A 173 -0.81 20.35 5.15
CA LEU A 173 -1.87 21.34 4.97
C LEU A 173 -2.32 22.03 6.27
N GLY A 174 -1.50 21.96 7.32
CA GLY A 174 -1.78 22.63 8.60
C GLY A 174 -2.95 22.01 9.35
N GLN A 175 -3.17 20.70 9.20
CA GLN A 175 -4.22 19.92 9.87
C GLN A 175 -5.65 20.36 9.50
N ASP A 176 -5.84 20.85 8.28
CA ASP A 176 -7.16 21.17 7.71
C ASP A 176 -7.70 19.95 6.93
N TRP A 177 -8.68 19.25 7.48
CA TRP A 177 -9.32 18.09 6.84
C TRP A 177 -10.08 18.44 5.57
N GLU A 178 -10.67 19.62 5.49
CA GLU A 178 -11.36 20.04 4.28
C GLU A 178 -10.37 20.34 3.14
N ALA A 179 -9.23 20.98 3.45
CA ALA A 179 -8.14 21.16 2.49
C ALA A 179 -7.55 19.81 2.08
N THR A 180 -7.40 18.86 3.03
CA THR A 180 -6.92 17.50 2.76
C THR A 180 -7.86 16.77 1.80
N ALA A 181 -9.17 16.82 2.02
CA ALA A 181 -10.18 16.24 1.13
C ALA A 181 -10.12 16.86 -0.27
N TYR A 182 -10.01 18.19 -0.37
CA TYR A 182 -9.88 18.89 -1.65
C TYR A 182 -8.65 18.44 -2.43
N HIS A 183 -7.47 18.42 -1.81
CA HIS A 183 -6.23 18.03 -2.46
C HIS A 183 -6.22 16.54 -2.87
N ALA A 184 -6.68 15.66 -1.99
CA ALA A 184 -6.79 14.22 -2.28
C ALA A 184 -7.76 13.96 -3.44
N LEU A 185 -8.91 14.65 -3.42
CA LEU A 185 -9.94 14.52 -4.46
C LEU A 185 -9.42 15.05 -5.80
N ALA A 186 -8.83 16.23 -5.83
CA ALA A 186 -8.27 16.81 -7.05
C ALA A 186 -7.25 15.87 -7.69
N ALA A 187 -6.27 15.39 -6.93
CA ALA A 187 -5.29 14.42 -7.42
C ALA A 187 -5.94 13.16 -8.00
N ALA A 188 -6.97 12.62 -7.33
CA ALA A 188 -7.65 11.40 -7.75
C ALA A 188 -8.49 11.58 -9.02
N PHE A 189 -9.03 12.77 -9.30
CA PHE A 189 -9.71 13.06 -10.57
C PHE A 189 -8.77 13.00 -11.79
N GLY A 190 -7.46 13.09 -11.57
CA GLY A 190 -6.45 12.82 -12.59
C GLY A 190 -6.27 11.35 -12.92
N PHE A 191 -6.84 10.47 -12.11
CA PHE A 191 -6.65 9.01 -12.19
C PHE A 191 -5.17 8.65 -12.27
N GLN A 192 -4.80 7.70 -13.13
CA GLN A 192 -3.40 7.26 -13.23
C GLN A 192 -2.50 8.23 -14.01
N LYS A 193 -3.04 8.92 -15.02
CA LYS A 193 -2.23 9.67 -16.00
C LYS A 193 -2.04 11.14 -15.65
N ASN A 194 -3.03 11.75 -15.02
CA ASN A 194 -3.04 13.18 -14.71
C ASN A 194 -3.17 13.48 -13.21
N SER A 195 -2.88 12.49 -12.34
CA SER A 195 -2.96 12.65 -10.89
C SER A 195 -1.97 13.72 -10.39
N GLU A 196 -0.74 13.68 -10.88
CA GLU A 196 0.30 14.63 -10.51
C GLU A 196 -0.01 16.07 -11.00
N PRO A 197 -0.37 16.31 -12.28
CA PRO A 197 -0.80 17.65 -12.70
C PRO A 197 -1.98 18.20 -11.90
N LEU A 198 -2.99 17.37 -11.59
CA LEU A 198 -4.12 17.82 -10.76
C LEU A 198 -3.75 18.06 -9.30
N ALA A 199 -2.81 17.33 -8.74
CA ALA A 199 -2.27 17.62 -7.42
C ALA A 199 -1.53 18.96 -7.38
N ARG A 200 -0.77 19.29 -8.43
CA ARG A 200 -0.11 20.58 -8.59
C ARG A 200 -1.12 21.72 -8.78
N LEU A 201 -2.17 21.48 -9.57
CA LEU A 201 -3.27 22.43 -9.74
C LEU A 201 -3.93 22.76 -8.39
N ALA A 202 -4.24 21.75 -7.56
CA ALA A 202 -4.81 21.98 -6.24
C ALA A 202 -3.88 22.80 -5.33
N LYS A 203 -2.57 22.60 -5.44
CA LYS A 203 -1.56 23.41 -4.74
C LYS A 203 -1.50 24.84 -5.26
N ALA A 204 -1.62 25.03 -6.59
CA ALA A 204 -1.59 26.34 -7.23
C ALA A 204 -2.91 27.14 -7.07
N LEU A 205 -4.01 26.46 -6.74
CA LEU A 205 -5.32 27.07 -6.49
C LEU A 205 -5.81 26.70 -5.07
N PRO A 206 -5.48 27.50 -4.06
CA PRO A 206 -5.85 27.23 -2.67
C PRO A 206 -7.36 27.10 -2.45
N LEU A 207 -7.76 26.17 -1.54
CA LEU A 207 -9.17 25.95 -1.22
C LEU A 207 -9.90 27.20 -0.74
N SER A 208 -9.22 28.15 -0.10
CA SER A 208 -9.79 29.43 0.34
C SER A 208 -10.33 30.26 -0.83
N ILE A 209 -9.67 30.20 -2.00
CA ILE A 209 -10.13 30.87 -3.22
C ILE A 209 -11.29 30.10 -3.82
N VAL A 210 -11.18 28.77 -3.94
CA VAL A 210 -12.25 27.89 -4.43
C VAL A 210 -13.55 28.11 -3.63
N ARG A 211 -13.47 28.15 -2.29
CA ARG A 211 -14.62 28.39 -1.41
C ARG A 211 -15.33 29.73 -1.65
N ARG A 212 -14.60 30.77 -1.98
CA ARG A 212 -15.18 32.11 -2.25
C ARG A 212 -15.96 32.14 -3.56
N HIS A 213 -15.59 31.31 -4.53
CA HIS A 213 -16.15 31.35 -5.89
C HIS A 213 -17.00 30.12 -6.24
N ARG A 214 -17.12 29.14 -5.33
CA ARG A 214 -17.87 27.90 -5.62
C ARG A 214 -19.36 28.12 -5.88
N HIS A 215 -19.95 29.23 -5.48
CA HIS A 215 -21.36 29.55 -5.70
C HIS A 215 -21.66 29.87 -7.15
N ASP A 216 -20.65 30.32 -7.88
CA ASP A 216 -20.72 30.63 -9.30
C ASP A 216 -19.91 29.59 -10.08
N ALA A 217 -20.61 28.69 -10.78
CA ALA A 217 -19.96 27.62 -11.56
C ALA A 217 -19.01 28.18 -12.62
N ARG A 218 -19.33 29.35 -13.21
CA ARG A 218 -18.50 29.99 -14.23
C ARG A 218 -17.19 30.51 -13.64
N GLN A 219 -17.25 31.18 -12.50
CA GLN A 219 -16.05 31.67 -11.80
C GLN A 219 -15.16 30.51 -11.37
N LEU A 220 -15.76 29.42 -10.87
CA LEU A 220 -15.04 28.23 -10.48
C LEU A 220 -14.37 27.52 -11.67
N GLU A 221 -15.09 27.42 -12.80
CA GLU A 221 -14.51 26.89 -14.05
C GLU A 221 -13.42 27.81 -14.58
N ALA A 222 -13.60 29.12 -14.56
CA ALA A 222 -12.57 30.07 -14.96
C ALA A 222 -11.28 29.93 -14.15
N LEU A 223 -11.38 29.81 -12.82
CA LEU A 223 -10.24 29.56 -11.93
C LEU A 223 -9.53 28.22 -12.24
N LEU A 224 -10.28 27.14 -12.33
CA LEU A 224 -9.72 25.80 -12.53
C LEU A 224 -9.10 25.65 -13.93
N PHE A 225 -9.83 26.04 -14.98
CA PHE A 225 -9.35 25.92 -16.35
C PHE A 225 -8.25 26.92 -16.69
N GLY A 226 -8.32 28.14 -16.13
CA GLY A 226 -7.28 29.14 -16.28
C GLY A 226 -5.97 28.72 -15.61
N GLN A 227 -6.07 28.29 -14.36
CA GLN A 227 -4.90 27.80 -13.61
C GLN A 227 -4.33 26.49 -14.17
N ALA A 228 -5.15 25.68 -14.86
CA ALA A 228 -4.73 24.49 -15.60
C ALA A 228 -4.12 24.81 -16.99
N GLY A 229 -4.10 26.08 -17.43
CA GLY A 229 -3.55 26.50 -18.73
C GLY A 229 -4.46 26.24 -19.93
N PHE A 230 -5.71 25.78 -19.72
CA PHE A 230 -6.62 25.42 -20.81
C PHE A 230 -7.36 26.64 -21.43
N LEU A 231 -7.21 27.81 -20.90
CA LEU A 231 -7.84 29.03 -21.42
C LEU A 231 -6.93 29.84 -22.36
N ALA A 232 -5.71 29.39 -22.65
CA ALA A 232 -4.86 29.98 -23.65
C ALA A 232 -5.59 30.12 -25.00
N GLU A 233 -5.48 31.27 -25.64
CA GLU A 233 -6.12 31.52 -26.93
C GLU A 233 -5.40 30.73 -28.04
N SER A 234 -6.19 30.12 -28.91
CA SER A 234 -5.72 29.45 -30.12
C SER A 234 -6.69 29.73 -31.27
N ASP A 235 -6.28 29.47 -32.50
CA ASP A 235 -7.16 29.66 -33.64
C ASP A 235 -8.47 28.87 -33.51
N ALA A 236 -8.42 27.68 -32.92
CA ALA A 236 -9.59 26.84 -32.68
C ALA A 236 -10.54 27.36 -31.58
N THR A 237 -10.06 28.25 -30.68
CA THR A 237 -10.82 28.74 -29.51
C THR A 237 -11.12 30.22 -29.55
N ARG A 238 -10.59 30.94 -30.55
CA ARG A 238 -10.72 32.42 -30.65
C ARG A 238 -12.16 32.91 -30.70
N HIS A 239 -13.03 32.19 -31.40
CA HIS A 239 -14.44 32.55 -31.60
C HIS A 239 -15.40 31.80 -30.66
N ASP A 240 -14.90 31.08 -29.68
CA ASP A 240 -15.72 30.38 -28.71
C ASP A 240 -16.15 31.32 -27.59
N ALA A 241 -17.43 31.70 -27.61
CA ALA A 241 -17.99 32.68 -26.68
C ALA A 241 -17.86 32.26 -25.21
N TYR A 242 -18.09 30.95 -24.92
CA TYR A 242 -17.96 30.43 -23.57
C TYR A 242 -16.52 30.50 -23.05
N LEU A 243 -15.55 30.15 -23.87
CA LEU A 243 -14.14 30.27 -23.50
C LEU A 243 -13.68 31.70 -23.38
N ALA A 244 -14.23 32.60 -24.19
CA ALA A 244 -13.97 34.05 -24.10
C ALA A 244 -14.44 34.61 -22.74
N GLU A 245 -15.64 34.25 -22.31
CA GLU A 245 -16.16 34.60 -20.98
C GLU A 245 -15.28 34.08 -19.85
N LEU A 246 -14.87 32.78 -19.91
CA LEU A 246 -13.97 32.21 -18.91
C LEU A 246 -12.60 32.90 -18.87
N ARG A 247 -12.04 33.28 -20.03
CA ARG A 247 -10.78 34.06 -20.09
C ARG A 247 -10.90 35.40 -19.41
N GLN A 248 -11.98 36.14 -19.70
CA GLN A 248 -12.22 37.43 -19.08
C GLN A 248 -12.34 37.30 -17.56
N GLU A 249 -13.12 36.36 -17.09
CA GLU A 249 -13.30 36.10 -15.64
C GLU A 249 -12.00 35.65 -14.99
N PHE A 250 -11.25 34.75 -15.62
CA PHE A 250 -9.96 34.29 -15.11
C PHE A 250 -8.93 35.43 -15.01
N THR A 251 -8.85 36.29 -16.03
CA THR A 251 -7.93 37.43 -16.00
C THR A 251 -8.18 38.35 -14.81
N PHE A 252 -9.45 38.63 -14.51
CA PHE A 252 -9.84 39.40 -13.33
C PHE A 252 -9.47 38.67 -12.03
N LEU A 253 -9.81 37.38 -11.92
CA LEU A 253 -9.57 36.55 -10.70
C LEU A 253 -8.07 36.28 -10.49
N GLN A 254 -7.32 36.06 -11.56
CA GLN A 254 -5.87 35.88 -11.53
C GLN A 254 -5.17 37.12 -10.94
N HIS A 255 -5.57 38.30 -11.39
CA HIS A 255 -5.05 39.55 -10.84
C HIS A 255 -5.46 39.77 -9.38
N LYS A 256 -6.74 39.56 -9.08
CA LYS A 256 -7.31 39.72 -7.73
C LYS A 256 -6.61 38.88 -6.67
N TYR A 257 -6.18 37.64 -7.02
CA TYR A 257 -5.56 36.69 -6.10
C TYR A 257 -4.07 36.50 -6.34
N SER A 258 -3.45 37.28 -7.21
CA SER A 258 -2.02 37.19 -7.53
C SER A 258 -1.59 35.77 -7.97
N LEU A 259 -2.39 35.11 -8.81
CA LEU A 259 -2.14 33.76 -9.29
C LEU A 259 -1.17 33.71 -10.50
N HIS A 260 -0.48 34.81 -10.78
CA HIS A 260 0.49 34.88 -11.87
C HIS A 260 1.69 33.95 -11.60
N GLY A 261 2.15 33.26 -12.66
CA GLY A 261 3.34 32.40 -12.60
C GLY A 261 3.15 31.03 -11.90
N THR A 262 1.93 30.70 -11.45
CA THR A 262 1.62 29.41 -10.83
C THR A 262 0.72 28.52 -11.69
N ALA A 263 0.26 29.01 -12.84
CA ALA A 263 -0.55 28.24 -13.79
C ALA A 263 0.28 27.12 -14.42
N LEU A 264 -0.39 25.99 -14.66
CA LEU A 264 0.18 24.89 -15.43
C LEU A 264 0.13 25.21 -16.93
N GLU A 265 0.96 24.50 -17.69
CA GLU A 265 0.94 24.58 -19.15
C GLU A 265 0.28 23.35 -19.78
N VAL A 266 -0.33 23.56 -20.99
CA VAL A 266 -1.09 22.49 -21.67
C VAL A 266 -0.25 21.25 -21.96
N HIS A 267 1.06 21.38 -22.17
CA HIS A 267 1.95 20.25 -22.44
C HIS A 267 2.21 19.35 -21.22
N GLU A 268 1.92 19.82 -20.01
CA GLU A 268 2.04 19.02 -18.78
C GLU A 268 0.92 17.98 -18.63
N TRP A 269 -0.15 18.11 -19.41
CA TRP A 269 -1.28 17.20 -19.36
C TRP A 269 -1.14 16.04 -20.33
N ASN A 270 -1.38 14.84 -19.86
CA ASN A 270 -1.32 13.62 -20.65
C ASN A 270 -2.66 13.36 -21.36
N PHE A 271 -2.61 13.23 -22.68
CA PHE A 271 -3.75 12.85 -23.52
C PHE A 271 -3.54 11.51 -24.23
N LEU A 272 -2.27 11.08 -24.35
CA LEU A 272 -1.90 9.90 -25.09
C LEU A 272 -2.46 8.62 -24.43
N ARG A 273 -3.06 7.75 -25.26
CA ARG A 273 -3.68 6.48 -24.83
C ARG A 273 -4.82 6.66 -23.83
N LEU A 274 -5.49 7.81 -23.85
CA LEU A 274 -6.72 8.04 -23.10
C LEU A 274 -7.91 8.11 -24.07
N ARG A 275 -9.06 7.57 -23.62
CA ARG A 275 -10.34 7.84 -24.31
C ARG A 275 -10.73 9.29 -24.07
N PRO A 276 -11.40 9.97 -25.05
CA PRO A 276 -11.77 11.39 -24.90
C PRO A 276 -12.51 11.73 -23.60
N ALA A 277 -13.42 10.85 -23.15
CA ALA A 277 -14.13 11.03 -21.87
C ALA A 277 -13.21 11.04 -20.62
N ASN A 278 -11.94 10.65 -20.76
CA ASN A 278 -10.93 10.66 -19.70
C ASN A 278 -9.89 11.79 -19.86
N PHE A 279 -10.06 12.68 -20.81
CA PHE A 279 -9.16 13.80 -20.98
C PHE A 279 -9.19 14.74 -19.78
N ALA A 280 -8.06 15.38 -19.51
CA ALA A 280 -7.90 16.27 -18.36
C ALA A 280 -8.98 17.39 -18.30
N PRO A 281 -9.37 18.06 -19.39
CA PRO A 281 -10.44 19.05 -19.35
C PRO A 281 -11.79 18.47 -18.90
N VAL A 282 -12.15 17.25 -19.35
CA VAL A 282 -13.38 16.58 -18.92
C VAL A 282 -13.33 16.26 -17.41
N ARG A 283 -12.21 15.75 -16.92
CA ARG A 283 -12.03 15.43 -15.50
C ARG A 283 -12.03 16.69 -14.64
N LEU A 284 -11.45 17.76 -15.15
CA LEU A 284 -11.46 19.06 -14.49
C LEU A 284 -12.88 19.65 -14.39
N ALA A 285 -13.69 19.55 -15.46
CA ALA A 285 -15.09 19.97 -15.43
C ALA A 285 -15.92 19.14 -14.43
N GLN A 286 -15.67 17.83 -14.34
CA GLN A 286 -16.32 16.96 -13.36
C GLN A 286 -15.90 17.31 -11.93
N LEU A 287 -14.64 17.63 -11.69
CA LEU A 287 -14.16 18.14 -10.40
C LEU A 287 -14.84 19.49 -10.06
N ALA A 288 -14.88 20.44 -11.01
CA ALA A 288 -15.56 21.73 -10.84
C ALA A 288 -17.03 21.52 -10.43
N ALA A 289 -17.74 20.63 -11.10
CA ALA A 289 -19.14 20.31 -10.79
C ALA A 289 -19.31 19.77 -9.35
N VAL A 290 -18.41 18.89 -8.91
CA VAL A 290 -18.43 18.38 -7.52
C VAL A 290 -18.15 19.51 -6.52
N LEU A 291 -17.13 20.34 -6.76
CA LEU A 291 -16.78 21.47 -5.89
C LEU A 291 -17.89 22.51 -5.79
N HIS A 292 -18.60 22.77 -6.91
CA HIS A 292 -19.75 23.66 -6.95
C HIS A 292 -20.95 23.11 -6.16
N ALA A 293 -21.26 21.81 -6.38
CA ALA A 293 -22.45 21.19 -5.79
C ALA A 293 -22.26 20.78 -4.30
N ARG A 294 -21.03 20.66 -3.81
CA ARG A 294 -20.71 20.10 -2.48
C ARG A 294 -19.89 21.08 -1.63
N PRO A 295 -20.55 21.89 -0.79
CA PRO A 295 -19.86 22.92 0.00
C PRO A 295 -18.97 22.38 1.13
N ALA A 296 -19.26 21.22 1.68
CA ALA A 296 -18.50 20.57 2.73
C ALA A 296 -18.03 19.20 2.20
N LEU A 297 -16.83 19.16 1.59
CA LEU A 297 -16.32 17.94 0.96
C LEU A 297 -16.00 16.90 2.00
N PHE A 298 -15.22 17.28 3.01
CA PHE A 298 -14.74 16.34 4.02
C PHE A 298 -15.91 15.73 4.79
N ASP A 299 -16.80 16.54 5.31
CA ASP A 299 -17.96 16.07 6.08
C ASP A 299 -18.84 15.12 5.25
N ALA A 300 -19.14 15.49 3.99
CA ALA A 300 -19.95 14.66 3.11
C ALA A 300 -19.27 13.33 2.74
N LEU A 301 -17.94 13.31 2.57
CA LEU A 301 -17.19 12.07 2.30
C LEU A 301 -17.05 11.21 3.56
N LEU A 302 -16.96 11.84 4.73
CA LEU A 302 -16.85 11.15 6.02
C LEU A 302 -18.16 10.47 6.43
N THR A 303 -19.27 11.19 6.31
CA THR A 303 -20.58 10.80 6.89
C THR A 303 -21.48 10.01 5.95
N ALA A 304 -21.16 9.92 4.65
CA ALA A 304 -21.94 9.14 3.68
C ALA A 304 -22.10 7.69 4.15
N ALA A 305 -23.35 7.25 4.31
CA ALA A 305 -23.65 5.95 4.92
C ALA A 305 -23.24 4.75 4.04
N ASP A 306 -23.32 4.88 2.73
CA ASP A 306 -23.16 3.77 1.77
C ASP A 306 -22.58 4.22 0.40
N VAL A 307 -22.28 3.26 -0.44
CA VAL A 307 -21.78 3.47 -1.81
C VAL A 307 -22.80 4.23 -2.67
N ARG A 308 -24.09 4.09 -2.42
CA ARG A 308 -25.15 4.79 -3.18
C ARG A 308 -25.09 6.29 -2.91
N THR A 309 -24.97 6.70 -1.66
CA THR A 309 -24.84 8.11 -1.24
C THR A 309 -23.56 8.72 -1.83
N LEU A 310 -22.43 8.00 -1.79
CA LEU A 310 -21.18 8.43 -2.41
C LEU A 310 -21.31 8.52 -3.93
N THR A 311 -22.04 7.62 -4.57
CA THR A 311 -22.31 7.68 -6.01
C THR A 311 -23.06 8.95 -6.37
N GLN A 312 -24.10 9.31 -5.62
CA GLN A 312 -24.86 10.55 -5.79
C GLN A 312 -24.01 11.80 -5.50
N PHE A 313 -23.08 11.71 -4.55
CA PHE A 313 -22.13 12.78 -4.28
C PHE A 313 -21.28 13.11 -5.51
N PHE A 314 -20.74 12.09 -6.19
CA PHE A 314 -19.88 12.26 -7.36
C PHE A 314 -20.63 12.54 -8.68
N GLN A 315 -21.92 12.26 -8.75
CA GLN A 315 -22.75 12.49 -9.93
C GLN A 315 -23.28 13.92 -10.00
N ALA A 316 -22.38 14.91 -9.87
CA ALA A 316 -22.71 16.33 -10.09
C ALA A 316 -22.75 16.64 -11.61
N PRO A 317 -23.76 17.34 -12.11
CA PRO A 317 -23.85 17.69 -13.53
C PRO A 317 -22.81 18.75 -13.88
N THR A 318 -22.02 18.52 -14.92
CA THR A 318 -21.13 19.53 -15.49
C THR A 318 -21.93 20.62 -16.24
N SER A 319 -21.30 21.77 -16.50
CA SER A 319 -21.88 22.81 -17.35
C SER A 319 -22.23 22.26 -18.74
N GLU A 320 -23.13 22.95 -19.45
CA GLU A 320 -23.60 22.51 -20.77
C GLU A 320 -22.45 22.39 -21.76
N TYR A 321 -21.53 23.33 -21.74
CA TYR A 321 -20.36 23.29 -22.61
C TYR A 321 -19.58 21.98 -22.44
N TRP A 322 -19.25 21.57 -21.23
CA TRP A 322 -18.47 20.36 -20.96
C TRP A 322 -19.23 19.04 -21.09
N ARG A 323 -20.52 19.10 -21.35
CA ARG A 323 -21.29 17.94 -21.80
C ARG A 323 -21.16 17.68 -23.30
N GLN A 324 -20.68 18.71 -24.03
CA GLN A 324 -20.60 18.72 -25.50
C GLN A 324 -19.19 18.95 -26.03
N HIS A 325 -18.15 19.02 -25.17
CA HIS A 325 -16.76 19.24 -25.57
C HIS A 325 -15.79 18.37 -24.78
N PHE A 326 -14.89 17.68 -25.49
CA PHE A 326 -13.81 16.90 -24.87
C PHE A 326 -12.58 17.75 -24.51
N ARG A 327 -12.36 18.83 -25.23
CA ARG A 327 -11.31 19.85 -25.05
C ARG A 327 -11.88 21.21 -25.42
N PRO A 328 -11.22 22.30 -25.02
CA PRO A 328 -11.55 23.64 -25.51
C PRO A 328 -11.68 23.65 -27.04
N GLY A 329 -12.82 24.08 -27.58
CA GLY A 329 -13.09 24.15 -29.00
C GLY A 329 -13.25 22.83 -29.75
N VAL A 330 -13.19 21.67 -29.08
CA VAL A 330 -13.33 20.33 -29.70
C VAL A 330 -14.66 19.69 -29.28
N PRO A 331 -15.67 19.72 -30.15
CA PRO A 331 -16.99 19.19 -29.82
C PRO A 331 -17.01 17.68 -29.71
N GLY A 332 -17.92 17.17 -28.87
CA GLY A 332 -18.19 15.75 -28.71
C GLY A 332 -19.05 15.47 -27.48
N LYS A 333 -19.89 14.47 -27.53
CA LYS A 333 -20.79 14.09 -26.43
C LYS A 333 -19.99 13.48 -25.27
N VAL A 334 -19.93 14.18 -24.14
CA VAL A 334 -19.22 13.76 -22.93
C VAL A 334 -20.19 13.05 -21.97
N PRO A 335 -19.94 11.81 -21.58
CA PRO A 335 -20.76 11.12 -20.60
C PRO A 335 -20.54 11.70 -19.20
N ALA A 336 -21.53 11.53 -18.32
CA ALA A 336 -21.35 11.76 -16.89
C ALA A 336 -20.25 10.84 -16.30
N LEU A 337 -19.79 11.15 -15.09
CA LEU A 337 -18.80 10.33 -14.40
C LEU A 337 -19.31 8.89 -14.22
N GLY A 338 -18.64 7.94 -14.85
CA GLY A 338 -19.07 6.54 -14.89
C GLY A 338 -18.89 5.81 -13.55
N LYS A 339 -19.67 4.76 -13.32
CA LYS A 339 -19.65 3.96 -12.09
C LYS A 339 -18.24 3.45 -11.74
N SER A 340 -17.48 2.97 -12.71
CA SER A 340 -16.10 2.49 -12.48
C SER A 340 -15.15 3.61 -12.04
N SER A 341 -15.32 4.83 -12.56
CA SER A 341 -14.56 6.00 -12.12
C SER A 341 -14.91 6.37 -10.67
N ILE A 342 -16.20 6.34 -10.31
CA ILE A 342 -16.66 6.60 -8.93
C ILE A 342 -16.10 5.53 -7.98
N GLN A 343 -16.14 4.27 -8.37
CA GLN A 343 -15.52 3.18 -7.59
C GLN A 343 -14.04 3.46 -7.30
N VAL A 344 -13.27 3.91 -8.31
CA VAL A 344 -11.86 4.30 -8.13
C VAL A 344 -11.71 5.45 -7.13
N LEU A 345 -12.59 6.47 -7.19
CA LEU A 345 -12.57 7.59 -6.24
C LEU A 345 -12.90 7.14 -4.82
N ILE A 346 -13.92 6.28 -4.65
CA ILE A 346 -14.25 5.73 -3.32
C ILE A 346 -13.06 4.94 -2.76
N THR A 347 -12.49 4.03 -3.55
CA THR A 347 -11.38 3.15 -3.14
C THR A 347 -10.08 3.92 -2.83
N ASN A 348 -9.80 5.01 -3.56
CA ASN A 348 -8.51 5.69 -3.45
C ASN A 348 -8.56 7.03 -2.71
N VAL A 349 -9.75 7.57 -2.43
CA VAL A 349 -9.91 8.83 -1.67
C VAL A 349 -10.75 8.60 -0.43
N VAL A 350 -12.01 8.14 -0.59
CA VAL A 350 -12.95 8.08 0.53
C VAL A 350 -12.48 7.13 1.61
N VAL A 351 -12.13 5.90 1.24
CA VAL A 351 -11.67 4.89 2.20
C VAL A 351 -10.38 5.32 2.91
N PRO A 352 -9.29 5.74 2.23
CA PRO A 352 -8.09 6.22 2.92
C PRO A 352 -8.33 7.46 3.79
N LEU A 353 -9.17 8.39 3.34
CA LEU A 353 -9.50 9.60 4.09
C LEU A 353 -10.23 9.26 5.41
N ARG A 354 -11.20 8.36 5.37
CA ARG A 354 -11.92 7.88 6.54
C ARG A 354 -11.00 7.15 7.53
N VAL A 355 -10.12 6.29 7.02
CA VAL A 355 -9.17 5.56 7.87
C VAL A 355 -8.16 6.50 8.51
N ALA A 356 -7.62 7.46 7.77
CA ALA A 356 -6.72 8.48 8.30
C ALA A 356 -7.41 9.31 9.40
N TYR A 357 -8.65 9.72 9.19
CA TYR A 357 -9.43 10.43 10.18
C TYR A 357 -9.74 9.57 11.42
N ALA A 358 -10.14 8.30 11.20
CA ALA A 358 -10.40 7.35 12.30
C ALA A 358 -9.21 7.19 13.23
N ARG A 359 -8.00 7.09 12.66
CA ARG A 359 -6.74 7.01 13.41
C ARG A 359 -6.44 8.31 14.14
N HIS A 360 -6.68 9.45 13.50
CA HIS A 360 -6.48 10.77 14.11
C HIS A 360 -7.35 10.99 15.36
N VAL A 361 -8.61 10.53 15.30
CA VAL A 361 -9.56 10.69 16.42
C VAL A 361 -9.60 9.48 17.38
N GLY A 362 -8.86 8.41 17.09
CA GLY A 362 -8.82 7.20 17.92
C GLY A 362 -10.10 6.37 17.90
N GLN A 363 -10.83 6.33 16.77
CA GLN A 363 -12.11 5.62 16.64
C GLN A 363 -11.99 4.43 15.65
N PRO A 364 -11.65 3.23 16.12
CA PRO A 364 -11.44 2.05 15.26
C PRO A 364 -12.70 1.62 14.49
N GLU A 365 -13.90 1.89 15.01
CA GLU A 365 -15.17 1.57 14.35
C GLU A 365 -15.33 2.27 13.00
N LEU A 366 -14.74 3.44 12.83
CA LEU A 366 -14.71 4.15 11.54
C LEU A 366 -13.82 3.45 10.52
N VAL A 367 -12.78 2.72 10.96
CA VAL A 367 -11.95 1.91 10.07
C VAL A 367 -12.78 0.76 9.50
N GLU A 368 -13.53 0.06 10.35
CA GLU A 368 -14.39 -1.04 9.91
C GLU A 368 -15.44 -0.56 8.91
N SER A 369 -16.09 0.58 9.19
CA SER A 369 -17.08 1.16 8.27
C SER A 369 -16.47 1.60 6.94
N ALA A 370 -15.25 2.12 6.95
CA ALA A 370 -14.53 2.49 5.73
C ALA A 370 -14.17 1.26 4.87
N VAL A 371 -13.73 0.17 5.50
CA VAL A 371 -13.42 -1.09 4.80
C VAL A 371 -14.69 -1.76 4.28
N ALA A 372 -15.82 -1.67 5.02
CA ALA A 372 -17.11 -2.21 4.59
C ALA A 372 -17.58 -1.63 3.25
N LEU A 373 -17.30 -0.35 2.93
CA LEU A 373 -17.57 0.23 1.63
C LEU A 373 -16.91 -0.53 0.47
N LEU A 374 -15.70 -1.07 0.68
CA LEU A 374 -15.02 -1.87 -0.34
C LEU A 374 -15.75 -3.21 -0.59
N SER A 375 -16.45 -3.74 0.40
CA SER A 375 -17.24 -4.97 0.25
C SER A 375 -18.54 -4.74 -0.51
N GLU A 376 -19.08 -3.51 -0.50
CA GLU A 376 -20.27 -3.12 -1.27
C GLU A 376 -19.94 -2.86 -2.76
N LEU A 377 -18.69 -2.51 -3.07
CA LEU A 377 -18.25 -2.23 -4.43
C LEU A 377 -17.95 -3.53 -5.20
N PRO A 378 -18.27 -3.60 -6.51
CA PRO A 378 -17.96 -4.76 -7.33
C PRO A 378 -16.45 -4.97 -7.44
N ALA A 379 -16.05 -6.22 -7.70
CA ALA A 379 -14.67 -6.58 -7.91
C ALA A 379 -14.05 -5.82 -9.10
N GLU A 380 -12.77 -5.49 -8.95
CA GLU A 380 -11.96 -4.93 -10.05
C GLU A 380 -11.34 -6.09 -10.84
N HIS A 381 -11.61 -6.14 -12.13
CA HIS A 381 -11.07 -7.14 -13.05
C HIS A 381 -9.81 -6.64 -13.76
N ASN A 382 -8.73 -7.34 -13.59
CA ASN A 382 -7.46 -7.14 -14.29
C ASN A 382 -6.65 -8.45 -14.28
N HIS A 383 -5.57 -8.51 -15.06
CA HIS A 383 -4.77 -9.72 -15.20
C HIS A 383 -4.26 -10.31 -13.87
N ILE A 384 -4.01 -9.47 -12.85
CA ILE A 384 -3.58 -9.94 -11.53
C ILE A 384 -4.76 -10.59 -10.81
N THR A 385 -5.85 -9.87 -10.60
CA THR A 385 -7.01 -10.36 -9.85
C THR A 385 -7.64 -11.59 -10.50
N ASP A 386 -7.70 -11.62 -11.84
CA ASP A 386 -8.23 -12.75 -12.60
C ASP A 386 -7.34 -13.99 -12.47
N SER A 387 -6.00 -13.82 -12.42
CA SER A 387 -5.06 -14.91 -12.15
C SER A 387 -5.27 -15.55 -10.78
N TYR A 388 -5.53 -14.73 -9.74
CA TYR A 388 -5.83 -15.25 -8.39
C TYR A 388 -7.21 -15.92 -8.34
N ALA A 389 -8.20 -15.35 -9.01
CA ALA A 389 -9.53 -15.97 -9.10
C ALA A 389 -9.47 -17.35 -9.75
N ALA A 390 -8.67 -17.52 -10.81
CA ALA A 390 -8.41 -18.82 -11.45
C ALA A 390 -7.76 -19.85 -10.51
N GLN A 391 -7.07 -19.39 -9.46
CA GLN A 391 -6.48 -20.24 -8.40
C GLN A 391 -7.43 -20.46 -7.21
N GLY A 392 -8.69 -20.06 -7.31
CA GLY A 392 -9.71 -20.27 -6.29
C GLY A 392 -9.66 -19.28 -5.11
N PHE A 393 -9.09 -18.10 -5.29
CA PHE A 393 -9.26 -17.00 -4.34
C PHE A 393 -10.62 -16.33 -4.52
N GLY A 394 -11.20 -15.80 -3.43
CA GLY A 394 -12.40 -14.99 -3.49
C GLY A 394 -12.17 -13.73 -4.34
N HIS A 395 -13.13 -13.41 -5.22
CA HIS A 395 -13.06 -12.25 -6.10
C HIS A 395 -14.47 -11.76 -6.40
N ARG A 396 -15.18 -11.25 -5.39
CA ARG A 396 -16.57 -10.80 -5.48
C ARG A 396 -16.75 -9.31 -5.28
N SER A 397 -15.80 -8.69 -4.58
CA SER A 397 -15.88 -7.29 -4.15
C SER A 397 -14.58 -6.53 -4.43
N ALA A 398 -14.63 -5.20 -4.30
CA ALA A 398 -13.42 -4.38 -4.34
C ALA A 398 -12.50 -4.69 -3.15
N ALA A 399 -13.03 -5.14 -2.01
CA ALA A 399 -12.22 -5.58 -0.87
C ALA A 399 -11.33 -6.76 -1.28
N ASP A 400 -11.91 -7.79 -1.91
CA ASP A 400 -11.15 -8.92 -2.44
C ASP A 400 -10.08 -8.45 -3.43
N SER A 401 -10.46 -7.62 -4.39
CA SER A 401 -9.53 -7.14 -5.44
C SER A 401 -8.37 -6.34 -4.87
N GLN A 402 -8.64 -5.41 -3.94
CA GLN A 402 -7.61 -4.60 -3.30
C GLN A 402 -6.70 -5.45 -2.41
N GLY A 403 -7.25 -6.45 -1.71
CA GLY A 403 -6.49 -7.43 -0.95
C GLY A 403 -5.59 -8.31 -1.83
N LEU A 404 -6.10 -8.82 -2.96
CA LEU A 404 -5.32 -9.59 -3.94
C LEU A 404 -4.18 -8.76 -4.56
N LEU A 405 -4.46 -7.51 -4.92
CA LEU A 405 -3.43 -6.58 -5.43
C LEU A 405 -2.36 -6.29 -4.38
N ALA A 406 -2.75 -6.15 -3.12
CA ALA A 406 -1.83 -5.95 -2.01
C ALA A 406 -0.98 -7.21 -1.75
N LEU A 407 -1.61 -8.38 -1.70
CA LEU A 407 -0.93 -9.67 -1.57
C LEU A 407 0.10 -9.87 -2.69
N HIS A 408 -0.30 -9.57 -3.94
CA HIS A 408 0.60 -9.68 -5.09
C HIS A 408 1.81 -8.78 -4.94
N ARG A 409 1.61 -7.48 -4.70
CA ARG A 409 2.69 -6.48 -4.66
C ARG A 409 3.53 -6.55 -3.41
N GLY A 410 2.91 -6.81 -2.25
CA GLY A 410 3.58 -6.79 -0.95
C GLY A 410 4.27 -8.10 -0.58
N TYR A 411 3.80 -9.22 -1.12
CA TYR A 411 4.27 -10.55 -0.72
C TYR A 411 4.74 -11.41 -1.89
N CYS A 412 3.93 -11.54 -2.96
CA CYS A 412 4.24 -12.50 -4.03
C CYS A 412 5.35 -12.01 -4.96
N THR A 413 5.29 -10.73 -5.40
CA THR A 413 6.34 -10.14 -6.25
C THR A 413 7.70 -10.09 -5.56
N PRO A 414 7.81 -9.59 -4.30
CA PRO A 414 9.10 -9.58 -3.58
C PRO A 414 9.47 -10.92 -2.93
N ARG A 415 8.72 -12.01 -3.19
CA ARG A 415 8.98 -13.36 -2.66
C ARG A 415 8.99 -13.46 -1.14
N ARG A 416 8.17 -12.69 -0.44
CA ARG A 416 8.04 -12.73 1.02
C ARG A 416 7.20 -13.93 1.50
N CYS A 417 7.49 -15.14 1.00
CA CYS A 417 6.71 -16.34 1.31
C CYS A 417 6.77 -16.72 2.79
N LEU A 418 7.86 -16.43 3.48
CA LEU A 418 8.03 -16.67 4.91
C LEU A 418 7.14 -15.78 5.78
N HIS A 419 6.81 -14.57 5.32
CA HIS A 419 5.92 -13.62 5.99
C HIS A 419 4.44 -13.76 5.58
N CYS A 420 4.17 -14.67 4.64
CA CYS A 420 2.84 -14.96 4.11
C CYS A 420 2.23 -16.17 4.83
N ALA A 421 1.01 -16.03 5.39
CA ALA A 421 0.34 -17.14 6.06
C ALA A 421 0.14 -18.36 5.14
N ILE A 422 -0.03 -18.14 3.82
CA ILE A 422 -0.13 -19.21 2.83
C ILE A 422 1.22 -19.94 2.70
N GLY A 423 2.31 -19.20 2.52
CA GLY A 423 3.66 -19.75 2.43
C GLY A 423 4.06 -20.49 3.69
N SER A 424 3.81 -19.89 4.85
CA SER A 424 4.04 -20.52 6.17
C SER A 424 3.26 -21.83 6.29
N ARG A 425 1.98 -21.86 5.89
CA ARG A 425 1.17 -23.07 5.96
C ARG A 425 1.66 -24.20 5.04
N ILE A 426 2.21 -23.85 3.88
CA ILE A 426 2.82 -24.81 2.96
C ILE A 426 4.08 -25.43 3.60
N LEU A 427 4.94 -24.61 4.18
CA LEU A 427 6.16 -25.06 4.85
C LEU A 427 5.88 -25.92 6.08
N GLN A 428 4.85 -25.59 6.87
CA GLN A 428 4.44 -26.38 8.04
C GLN A 428 3.99 -27.81 7.73
N ARG A 429 3.44 -28.04 6.54
CA ARG A 429 2.97 -29.36 6.10
C ARG A 429 4.06 -30.21 5.46
N THR A 430 5.23 -29.67 5.25
CA THR A 430 6.38 -30.44 4.80
C THR A 430 6.81 -31.36 5.96
N PRO A 431 6.88 -32.68 5.80
CA PRO A 431 7.25 -33.59 6.89
C PRO A 431 8.56 -33.12 7.52
N THR A 432 8.54 -32.92 8.84
CA THR A 432 9.79 -32.87 9.62
C THR A 432 10.41 -34.25 9.58
N ALA A 433 11.74 -34.34 9.50
CA ALA A 433 12.43 -35.60 9.64
C ALA A 433 11.98 -36.26 10.99
N SER A 434 11.37 -37.43 10.91
CA SER A 434 11.05 -38.28 12.05
C SER A 434 12.27 -39.06 12.46
#